data_ce60ebae8843221ee0db200168993075
#
_entry.id   ce60ebae8843221ee0db200168993075
#
_cell.length_a   1.000
_cell.length_b   1.000
_cell.length_c   1.000
_cell.angle_alpha   90.00
_cell.angle_beta   90.00
_cell.angle_gamma   90.00
#
_symmetry.space_group_name_H-M   'P 1'
#
loop_
_entity.id
_entity.type
_entity.pdbx_description
1 polymer ?
#
loop_
_entity_poly.entity_id
_entity_poly.type
_entity_poly.pdbx_seq_one_letter_code
_entity_poly.pdbx_strand_id
1 'polypeptide(L)'
;MDKNDPPESFGVFKPVGHTVIAFRSAGDLQTAMAQLQALGFADAALTHYTPQQMVTQARLQEQHASPLASMGQELNLIHAHRALAEAGCSFLVVHAPDDAQAKQAATVARTGRAIAAQRYGRFLIEELIDTPPGQAQVFESPERGLDLPVADSPPR
;
A
#
# COMPACT_ATOMS: atom_id res chain seq x y z
N MET A 1 8.49 -10.26 -7.23
CA MET A 1 7.68 -10.87 -6.16
C MET A 1 6.70 -11.86 -6.78
N ASP A 2 6.48 -12.99 -6.15
CA ASP A 2 5.49 -13.96 -6.62
C ASP A 2 4.14 -13.68 -5.94
N LYS A 3 3.11 -13.44 -6.72
CA LYS A 3 1.76 -13.17 -6.19
C LYS A 3 1.13 -14.39 -5.51
N ASN A 4 1.58 -15.59 -5.88
CA ASN A 4 1.06 -16.82 -5.28
C ASN A 4 1.74 -17.16 -3.97
N ASP A 5 2.89 -16.55 -3.72
CA ASP A 5 3.67 -16.74 -2.50
C ASP A 5 4.27 -15.39 -2.09
N PRO A 6 3.46 -14.42 -1.69
CA PRO A 6 3.95 -13.10 -1.32
C PRO A 6 4.70 -13.13 0.00
N PRO A 7 5.69 -12.25 0.20
CA PRO A 7 6.39 -12.16 1.49
C PRO A 7 5.45 -11.80 2.62
N GLU A 8 5.58 -12.51 3.74
CA GLU A 8 4.69 -12.34 4.89
C GLU A 8 5.46 -12.22 6.20
N SER A 9 4.81 -11.61 7.18
CA SER A 9 5.24 -11.59 8.56
C SER A 9 4.03 -11.91 9.43
N PHE A 10 4.13 -12.97 10.24
CA PHE A 10 3.01 -13.46 11.07
C PHE A 10 1.73 -13.72 10.25
N GLY A 11 1.89 -14.20 9.01
CA GLY A 11 0.75 -14.49 8.12
C GLY A 11 0.18 -13.27 7.42
N VAL A 12 0.82 -12.11 7.51
CA VAL A 12 0.36 -10.86 6.91
C VAL A 12 1.37 -10.37 5.89
N PHE A 13 0.88 -9.89 4.77
CA PHE A 13 1.68 -9.35 3.66
C PHE A 13 2.65 -8.27 4.15
N LYS A 14 3.93 -8.53 3.96
CA LYS A 14 5.00 -7.61 4.33
C LYS A 14 6.14 -7.71 3.32
N PRO A 15 6.01 -7.05 2.17
CA PRO A 15 7.02 -7.14 1.13
C PRO A 15 8.20 -6.21 1.43
N VAL A 16 9.07 -6.62 2.36
CA VAL A 16 10.29 -5.85 2.71
C VAL A 16 11.13 -5.62 1.46
N GLY A 17 11.64 -4.40 1.31
CA GLY A 17 12.42 -4.02 0.12
C GLY A 17 11.55 -3.65 -1.08
N HIS A 18 10.25 -3.52 -0.87
CA HIS A 18 9.32 -3.14 -1.92
C HIS A 18 8.55 -1.87 -1.55
N THR A 19 8.05 -1.19 -2.57
CA THR A 19 7.11 -0.08 -2.42
C THR A 19 5.78 -0.51 -3.00
N VAL A 20 4.70 -0.38 -2.23
CA VAL A 20 3.34 -0.71 -2.66
C VAL A 20 2.62 0.59 -2.99
N ILE A 21 2.10 0.70 -4.20
CA ILE A 21 1.49 1.93 -4.71
C ILE A 21 0.07 1.63 -5.18
N ALA A 22 -0.89 2.45 -4.76
CA ALA A 22 -2.28 2.31 -5.18
C ALA A 22 -2.68 3.42 -6.15
N PHE A 23 -3.34 3.06 -7.23
CA PHE A 23 -3.82 3.97 -8.26
C PHE A 23 -5.33 3.82 -8.44
N ARG A 24 -6.02 4.93 -8.72
CA ARG A 24 -7.46 4.90 -8.97
C ARG A 24 -7.81 4.19 -10.28
N SER A 25 -6.91 4.23 -11.26
CA SER A 25 -7.18 3.65 -12.57
C SER A 25 -6.05 2.74 -13.03
N ALA A 26 -6.40 1.75 -13.84
CA ALA A 26 -5.42 0.88 -14.48
C ALA A 26 -4.51 1.68 -15.42
N GLY A 27 -5.05 2.74 -16.05
CA GLY A 27 -4.27 3.59 -16.95
C GLY A 27 -3.14 4.32 -16.22
N ASP A 28 -3.42 4.88 -15.04
CA ASP A 28 -2.39 5.54 -14.25
C ASP A 28 -1.32 4.54 -13.80
N LEU A 29 -1.73 3.34 -13.44
CA LEU A 29 -0.79 2.27 -13.09
C LEU A 29 0.12 1.91 -14.27
N GLN A 30 -0.45 1.74 -15.46
CA GLN A 30 0.33 1.40 -16.65
C GLN A 30 1.33 2.51 -17.01
N THR A 31 0.92 3.77 -16.87
CA THR A 31 1.84 4.90 -17.07
C THR A 31 2.99 4.86 -16.07
N ALA A 32 2.71 4.59 -14.82
CA ALA A 32 3.74 4.47 -13.79
C ALA A 32 4.70 3.31 -14.09
N MET A 33 4.17 2.17 -14.52
CA MET A 33 5.02 1.04 -14.92
C MET A 33 5.97 1.42 -16.06
N ALA A 34 5.45 2.10 -17.07
CA ALA A 34 6.29 2.54 -18.19
C ALA A 34 7.38 3.50 -17.74
N GLN A 35 7.07 4.41 -16.83
CA GLN A 35 8.08 5.33 -16.27
C GLN A 35 9.16 4.59 -15.49
N LEU A 36 8.78 3.61 -14.69
CA LEU A 36 9.74 2.81 -13.92
C LEU A 36 10.62 1.99 -14.84
N GLN A 37 10.06 1.40 -15.90
CA GLN A 37 10.84 0.68 -16.90
C GLN A 37 11.85 1.61 -17.57
N ALA A 38 11.45 2.84 -17.91
CA ALA A 38 12.34 3.83 -18.49
C ALA A 38 13.47 4.22 -17.53
N LEU A 39 13.25 4.13 -16.22
CA LEU A 39 14.28 4.37 -15.21
C LEU A 39 15.19 3.16 -14.97
N GLY A 40 14.93 2.04 -15.64
CA GLY A 40 15.77 0.85 -15.55
C GLY A 40 15.23 -0.27 -14.65
N PHE A 41 14.01 -0.14 -14.13
CA PHE A 41 13.42 -1.23 -13.36
C PHE A 41 13.06 -2.38 -14.31
N ALA A 42 13.50 -3.59 -13.97
CA ALA A 42 13.20 -4.77 -14.76
C ALA A 42 11.71 -5.15 -14.58
N ASP A 43 11.14 -5.81 -15.59
CA ASP A 43 9.76 -6.27 -15.50
C ASP A 43 9.51 -7.14 -14.28
N ALA A 44 10.47 -7.99 -13.92
CA ALA A 44 10.35 -8.86 -12.75
C ALA A 44 10.29 -8.07 -11.43
N ALA A 45 10.72 -6.82 -11.41
CA ALA A 45 10.65 -5.95 -10.25
C ALA A 45 9.29 -5.27 -10.10
N LEU A 46 8.41 -5.39 -11.10
CA LEU A 46 7.13 -4.71 -11.14
C LEU A 46 6.02 -5.76 -11.12
N THR A 47 5.28 -5.83 -10.02
CA THR A 47 4.17 -6.78 -9.85
C THR A 47 2.89 -5.98 -9.67
N HIS A 48 1.91 -6.19 -10.55
CA HIS A 48 0.67 -5.44 -10.40
C HIS A 48 -0.48 -6.36 -9.96
N TYR A 49 -1.41 -5.78 -9.22
CA TYR A 49 -2.63 -6.43 -8.78
C TYR A 49 -3.82 -5.66 -9.32
N THR A 50 -4.77 -6.37 -9.92
CA THR A 50 -6.08 -5.79 -10.21
C THR A 50 -6.83 -5.57 -8.90
N PRO A 51 -7.89 -4.75 -8.90
CA PRO A 51 -8.72 -4.60 -7.69
C PRO A 51 -9.20 -5.94 -7.14
N GLN A 52 -9.66 -6.84 -8.01
CA GLN A 52 -10.16 -8.15 -7.59
C GLN A 52 -9.06 -9.02 -6.98
N GLN A 53 -7.88 -9.00 -7.58
CA GLN A 53 -6.74 -9.76 -7.05
C GLN A 53 -6.33 -9.24 -5.67
N MET A 54 -6.35 -7.92 -5.48
CA MET A 54 -5.98 -7.33 -4.18
C MET A 54 -7.05 -7.63 -3.13
N VAL A 55 -8.34 -7.60 -3.47
CA VAL A 55 -9.40 -7.99 -2.53
C VAL A 55 -9.20 -9.42 -2.08
N THR A 56 -8.97 -10.33 -3.02
CA THR A 56 -8.74 -11.74 -2.71
C THR A 56 -7.51 -11.92 -1.81
N GLN A 57 -6.41 -11.27 -2.17
CA GLN A 57 -5.18 -11.30 -1.41
C GLN A 57 -5.39 -10.80 0.02
N ALA A 58 -6.03 -9.63 0.16
CA ALA A 58 -6.26 -9.02 1.45
C ALA A 58 -7.15 -9.89 2.35
N ARG A 59 -8.20 -10.48 1.78
CA ARG A 59 -9.09 -11.35 2.55
C ARG A 59 -8.37 -12.59 3.07
N LEU A 60 -7.53 -13.20 2.23
CA LEU A 60 -6.73 -14.35 2.66
C LEU A 60 -5.78 -13.95 3.79
N GLN A 61 -5.14 -12.80 3.67
CA GLN A 61 -4.22 -12.29 4.68
C GLN A 61 -4.96 -12.03 6.01
N GLU A 62 -6.14 -11.45 5.95
CA GLU A 62 -6.95 -11.21 7.14
C GLU A 62 -7.33 -12.52 7.85
N GLN A 63 -7.64 -13.56 7.06
CA GLN A 63 -8.00 -14.87 7.62
C GLN A 63 -6.80 -15.58 8.25
N HIS A 64 -5.61 -15.41 7.69
CA HIS A 64 -4.42 -16.12 8.13
C HIS A 64 -3.56 -15.34 9.12
N ALA A 65 -3.93 -14.09 9.41
CA ALA A 65 -3.15 -13.27 10.35
C ALA A 65 -3.14 -13.89 11.75
N SER A 66 -1.96 -13.97 12.35
CA SER A 66 -1.83 -14.43 13.72
C SER A 66 -2.31 -13.34 14.68
N PRO A 67 -2.62 -13.68 15.95
CA PRO A 67 -2.99 -12.66 16.93
C PRO A 67 -1.94 -11.57 17.11
N LEU A 68 -0.65 -11.89 16.91
CA LEU A 68 0.41 -10.90 17.00
C LEU A 68 0.33 -9.87 15.87
N ALA A 69 -0.09 -10.29 14.68
CA ALA A 69 -0.24 -9.39 13.54
C ALA A 69 -1.31 -8.33 13.78
N SER A 70 -2.33 -8.65 14.57
CA SER A 70 -3.41 -7.69 14.83
C SER A 70 -2.94 -6.46 15.60
N MET A 71 -1.75 -6.52 16.19
CA MET A 71 -1.15 -5.39 16.89
C MET A 71 -0.18 -4.60 16.01
N GLY A 72 0.05 -5.04 14.76
CA GLY A 72 1.02 -4.44 13.88
C GLY A 72 0.43 -3.51 12.84
N GLN A 73 1.27 -2.64 12.30
CA GLN A 73 0.91 -1.73 11.23
C GLN A 73 0.53 -2.47 9.95
N GLU A 74 1.13 -3.64 9.74
CA GLU A 74 0.93 -4.43 8.52
C GLU A 74 -0.53 -4.84 8.35
N LEU A 75 -1.20 -5.26 9.41
CA LEU A 75 -2.60 -5.66 9.33
C LEU A 75 -3.50 -4.48 9.02
N ASN A 76 -3.21 -3.32 9.61
CA ASN A 76 -3.96 -2.09 9.31
C ASN A 76 -3.84 -1.73 7.83
N LEU A 77 -2.66 -1.91 7.24
CA LEU A 77 -2.46 -1.67 5.82
C LEU A 77 -3.22 -2.68 4.95
N ILE A 78 -3.31 -3.93 5.38
CA ILE A 78 -4.12 -4.93 4.66
C ILE A 78 -5.58 -4.49 4.61
N HIS A 79 -6.13 -4.02 5.71
CA HIS A 79 -7.50 -3.50 5.73
C HIS A 79 -7.65 -2.27 4.82
N ALA A 80 -6.68 -1.36 4.85
CA ALA A 80 -6.69 -0.18 3.98
C ALA A 80 -6.59 -0.56 2.50
N HIS A 81 -5.70 -1.49 2.16
CA HIS A 81 -5.56 -1.97 0.78
C HIS A 81 -6.85 -2.63 0.30
N ARG A 82 -7.50 -3.42 1.16
CA ARG A 82 -8.78 -4.03 0.79
C ARG A 82 -9.84 -2.96 0.51
N ALA A 83 -9.94 -1.96 1.37
CA ALA A 83 -10.91 -0.88 1.17
C ALA A 83 -10.67 -0.14 -0.15
N LEU A 84 -9.42 0.16 -0.47
CA LEU A 84 -9.05 0.82 -1.72
C LEU A 84 -9.36 -0.09 -2.92
N ALA A 85 -9.07 -1.38 -2.81
CA ALA A 85 -9.34 -2.33 -3.88
C ALA A 85 -10.85 -2.48 -4.11
N GLU A 86 -11.64 -2.52 -3.06
CA GLU A 86 -13.10 -2.56 -3.16
C GLU A 86 -13.65 -1.28 -3.80
N ALA A 87 -12.95 -0.16 -3.65
CA ALA A 87 -13.27 1.09 -4.34
C ALA A 87 -12.78 1.13 -5.80
N GLY A 88 -12.12 0.08 -6.27
CA GLY A 88 -11.69 -0.03 -7.67
C GLY A 88 -10.22 0.30 -7.93
N CYS A 89 -9.42 0.45 -6.89
CA CYS A 89 -8.00 0.78 -7.07
C CYS A 89 -7.18 -0.42 -7.53
N SER A 90 -6.21 -0.16 -8.40
CA SER A 90 -5.19 -1.12 -8.82
C SER A 90 -3.90 -0.86 -8.05
N PHE A 91 -3.09 -1.89 -7.87
CA PHE A 91 -1.89 -1.80 -7.05
C PHE A 91 -0.66 -2.23 -7.83
N LEU A 92 0.44 -1.53 -7.58
CA LEU A 92 1.75 -1.87 -8.14
C LEU A 92 2.71 -2.09 -6.97
N VAL A 93 3.37 -3.24 -6.97
CA VAL A 93 4.41 -3.57 -5.99
C VAL A 93 5.75 -3.50 -6.70
N VAL A 94 6.59 -2.56 -6.29
CA VAL A 94 7.87 -2.28 -6.93
C VAL A 94 9.01 -2.77 -6.05
N HIS A 95 9.83 -3.69 -6.57
CA HIS A 95 11.04 -4.11 -5.88
C HIS A 95 12.08 -2.98 -5.97
N ALA A 96 12.28 -2.28 -4.87
CA ALA A 96 13.15 -1.11 -4.78
C ALA A 96 13.92 -1.18 -3.45
N PRO A 97 14.89 -2.11 -3.33
CA PRO A 97 15.51 -2.40 -2.05
C PRO A 97 16.45 -1.32 -1.54
N ASP A 98 17.08 -0.54 -2.42
CA ASP A 98 17.96 0.52 -1.98
C ASP A 98 17.26 1.89 -1.96
N ASP A 99 17.88 2.86 -1.28
CA ASP A 99 17.29 4.19 -1.10
C ASP A 99 17.09 4.94 -2.41
N ALA A 100 18.00 4.79 -3.35
CA ALA A 100 17.89 5.48 -4.64
C ALA A 100 16.68 4.96 -5.43
N GLN A 101 16.53 3.64 -5.49
CA GLN A 101 15.39 3.02 -6.15
C GLN A 101 14.07 3.37 -5.45
N ALA A 102 14.05 3.37 -4.13
CA ALA A 102 12.88 3.72 -3.37
C ALA A 102 12.46 5.17 -3.62
N LYS A 103 13.41 6.09 -3.73
CA LYS A 103 13.13 7.50 -4.07
C LYS A 103 12.57 7.63 -5.48
N GLN A 104 13.08 6.86 -6.43
CA GLN A 104 12.54 6.85 -7.80
C GLN A 104 11.10 6.37 -7.80
N ALA A 105 10.82 5.27 -7.09
CA ALA A 105 9.46 4.73 -6.98
C ALA A 105 8.52 5.76 -6.32
N ALA A 106 8.97 6.45 -5.28
CA ALA A 106 8.20 7.47 -4.60
C ALA A 106 7.88 8.65 -5.53
N THR A 107 8.86 9.09 -6.33
CA THR A 107 8.65 10.17 -7.30
C THR A 107 7.64 9.78 -8.36
N VAL A 108 7.74 8.56 -8.90
CA VAL A 108 6.78 8.07 -9.89
C VAL A 108 5.39 7.98 -9.28
N ALA A 109 5.26 7.54 -8.03
CA ALA A 109 3.97 7.48 -7.35
C ALA A 109 3.35 8.88 -7.24
N ARG A 110 4.12 9.86 -6.78
CA ARG A 110 3.61 11.24 -6.61
C ARG A 110 3.21 11.87 -7.92
N THR A 111 4.05 11.78 -8.94
CA THR A 111 3.77 12.40 -10.23
C THR A 111 2.73 11.62 -11.02
N GLY A 112 2.55 10.33 -10.74
CA GLY A 112 1.62 9.46 -11.42
C GLY A 112 0.22 9.41 -10.82
N ARG A 113 -0.10 10.32 -9.90
CA ARG A 113 -1.42 10.43 -9.26
C ARG A 113 -1.78 9.22 -8.39
N ALA A 114 -0.80 8.57 -7.79
CA ALA A 114 -1.09 7.53 -6.83
C ALA A 114 -1.84 8.13 -5.63
N ILE A 115 -2.77 7.38 -5.08
CA ILE A 115 -3.54 7.83 -3.92
C ILE A 115 -2.95 7.33 -2.62
N ALA A 116 -2.08 6.33 -2.69
CA ALA A 116 -1.36 5.82 -1.53
C ALA A 116 -0.08 5.16 -2.01
N ALA A 117 0.96 5.23 -1.19
CA ALA A 117 2.20 4.52 -1.44
C ALA A 117 2.92 4.29 -0.13
N GLN A 118 3.35 3.05 0.12
CA GLN A 118 4.10 2.68 1.30
C GLN A 118 5.40 1.99 0.91
N ARG A 119 6.49 2.40 1.54
CA ARG A 119 7.77 1.69 1.45
C ARG A 119 7.87 0.72 2.64
N TYR A 120 8.04 -0.56 2.35
CA TYR A 120 8.15 -1.58 3.39
C TYR A 120 9.62 -1.81 3.71
N GLY A 121 10.08 -1.25 4.83
CA GLY A 121 11.39 -1.53 5.38
C GLY A 121 11.34 -2.72 6.34
N ARG A 122 12.50 -3.10 6.83
CA ARG A 122 12.60 -4.24 7.76
C ARG A 122 11.87 -3.97 9.07
N PHE A 123 11.96 -2.75 9.59
CA PHE A 123 11.42 -2.38 10.89
C PHE A 123 10.35 -1.30 10.82
N LEU A 124 10.22 -0.64 9.68
CA LEU A 124 9.35 0.51 9.54
C LEU A 124 8.69 0.51 8.17
N ILE A 125 7.43 0.88 8.15
CA ILE A 125 6.70 1.13 6.90
C ILE A 125 6.53 2.65 6.80
N GLU A 126 7.01 3.21 5.70
CA GLU A 126 6.95 4.65 5.47
C GLU A 126 5.82 5.01 4.52
N GLU A 127 4.99 5.96 4.90
CA GLU A 127 4.02 6.56 4.00
C GLU A 127 4.74 7.54 3.08
N LEU A 128 4.57 7.38 1.77
CA LEU A 128 5.27 8.20 0.78
C LEU A 128 4.42 9.31 0.18
N ILE A 129 3.11 9.26 0.40
CA ILE A 129 2.17 10.24 -0.13
C ILE A 129 1.43 10.87 1.03
N ASP A 130 1.49 12.21 1.10
CA ASP A 130 0.75 12.95 2.09
C ASP A 130 -0.74 12.85 1.78
N THR A 131 -1.50 12.37 2.74
CA THR A 131 -2.92 12.19 2.59
C THR A 131 -3.64 13.33 3.29
N PRO A 132 -4.61 13.98 2.62
CA PRO A 132 -5.41 15.00 3.30
C PRO A 132 -6.07 14.42 4.56
N PRO A 133 -6.28 15.23 5.60
CA PRO A 133 -6.78 14.74 6.88
C PRO A 133 -8.03 13.86 6.79
N GLY A 134 -8.96 14.18 5.92
CA GLY A 134 -10.17 13.37 5.77
C GLY A 134 -9.93 12.01 5.14
N GLN A 135 -8.85 11.86 4.36
CA GLN A 135 -8.52 10.60 3.71
C GLN A 135 -7.56 9.76 4.55
N ALA A 136 -6.82 10.38 5.44
CA ALA A 136 -5.88 9.65 6.30
C ALA A 136 -6.59 8.58 7.11
N GLN A 137 -7.84 8.79 7.44
CA GLN A 137 -8.63 7.84 8.22
C GLN A 137 -8.79 6.49 7.54
N VAL A 138 -8.66 6.44 6.22
CA VAL A 138 -8.77 5.18 5.47
C VAL A 138 -7.63 4.23 5.86
N PHE A 139 -6.50 4.78 6.26
CA PHE A 139 -5.30 4.01 6.56
C PHE A 139 -5.05 3.84 8.05
N GLU A 140 -5.92 4.38 8.89
CA GLU A 140 -5.76 4.33 10.34
C GLU A 140 -6.62 3.23 10.94
N SER A 141 -6.31 2.87 12.18
CA SER A 141 -7.11 1.89 12.89
C SER A 141 -8.50 2.46 13.18
N PRO A 142 -9.50 1.60 13.36
CA PRO A 142 -10.84 2.07 13.72
C PRO A 142 -10.86 2.89 15.00
N GLU A 143 -10.00 2.58 15.96
CA GLU A 143 -9.94 3.34 17.20
C GLU A 143 -9.53 4.79 16.95
N ARG A 144 -8.57 5.01 16.09
CA ARG A 144 -8.15 6.37 15.78
C ARG A 144 -9.24 7.15 15.08
N GLY A 145 -9.97 6.48 14.21
CA GLY A 145 -11.10 7.12 13.54
C GLY A 145 -12.18 7.55 14.51
N LEU A 146 -12.37 6.79 15.57
CA LEU A 146 -13.35 7.14 16.60
C LEU A 146 -12.87 8.31 17.47
N ASP A 147 -11.59 8.43 17.66
CA ASP A 147 -11.05 9.54 18.44
C ASP A 147 -11.27 10.89 17.75
N LEU A 148 -11.23 10.92 16.46
CA LEU A 148 -11.38 12.17 15.73
C LEU A 148 -12.70 12.87 15.96
N PRO A 149 -13.84 12.17 15.93
CA PRO A 149 -15.11 12.82 16.21
C PRO A 149 -15.17 13.46 17.59
N VAL A 150 -14.52 12.85 18.55
CA VAL A 150 -14.47 13.41 19.89
C VAL A 150 -13.69 14.71 19.91
N ALA A 151 -12.56 14.72 19.21
CA ALA A 151 -11.73 15.91 19.14
C ALA A 151 -12.43 17.05 18.43
N ASP A 152 -13.25 16.71 17.47
CA ASP A 152 -13.85 17.71 16.65
C ASP A 152 -15.04 18.35 17.28
N SER A 153 -15.51 17.66 18.19
CA SER A 153 -16.69 18.14 18.67
C SER A 153 -16.69 19.51 19.02
N PRO A 154 -16.26 20.32 18.94
CA PRO A 154 -16.38 21.53 19.20
C PRO A 154 -16.97 22.32 18.96
N PRO A 155 -17.22 22.80 19.02
CA PRO A 155 -17.58 23.58 18.95
C PRO A 155 -17.87 24.43 18.85
N ARG A 156 -17.90 24.56 18.66
CA ARG A 156 -18.20 25.28 18.38
C ARG A 156 -18.65 26.26 18.69
#